data_dc86ccece72fb3a97249a6e8ee36a874
#
_entry.id   dc86ccece72fb3a97249a6e8ee36a874
#
_cell.length_a   1.000
_cell.length_b   1.000
_cell.length_c   1.000
_cell.angle_alpha   90.00
_cell.angle_beta   90.00
_cell.angle_gamma   90.00
#
_symmetry.space_group_name_H-M   'P 1'
#
loop_
_entity.id
_entity.type
_entity.pdbx_description
1 polymer ?
#
loop_
_entity_poly.entity_id
_entity_poly.type
_entity_poly.pdbx_seq_one_letter_code
_entity_poly.pdbx_strand_id
1 'polypeptide(L)'
;MTNYREILRLHSLGLNKTEIASSCRCARNTVAATLQRAANCGLQWPLPEEMSDKQLSERLFPSSTSKPVYKMPDYASVHKELQRSGVTLNLLWLEYCDQCRAAGEIPYQSTQFNKYYADYLTKVNATMHLNHKPGEVMQVDWAGDTAAVIDTDTGEIIPAYVFVATLPYSGYSYVEAFFSMNQESWTTAHVNAYKYFGGVTRIIQCDNLKTGVQKHGKDEVVLNKSYQELAEHYGTAILPARVRTPKDKAAVEGTVGIISTFILAALRNRQFLSLLELNEAIWDRLE
;
A
#
# COMPACT_ATOMS: atom_id res chain seq x y z
N MET A 1 24.68 -9.81 31.66
CA MET A 1 24.86 -8.48 32.23
C MET A 1 26.29 -8.41 32.73
N THR A 2 27.07 -7.36 32.41
CA THR A 2 28.48 -7.25 32.84
C THR A 2 28.55 -6.97 34.34
N ASN A 3 29.26 -7.80 35.08
CA ASN A 3 29.42 -7.61 36.55
C ASN A 3 30.53 -6.61 36.83
N TYR A 4 30.20 -5.32 36.85
CA TYR A 4 31.17 -4.24 37.09
C TYR A 4 31.77 -4.29 38.49
N ARG A 5 31.02 -4.72 39.49
CA ARG A 5 31.48 -4.89 40.87
C ARG A 5 32.63 -5.91 40.97
N GLU A 6 32.46 -7.04 40.29
CA GLU A 6 33.45 -8.10 40.24
C GLU A 6 34.75 -7.68 39.52
N ILE A 7 34.60 -6.87 38.44
CA ILE A 7 35.77 -6.28 37.73
C ILE A 7 36.60 -5.43 38.68
N LEU A 8 35.97 -4.57 39.48
CA LEU A 8 36.68 -3.71 40.44
C LEU A 8 37.30 -4.52 41.59
N ARG A 9 36.61 -5.54 42.10
CA ARG A 9 37.12 -6.45 43.11
C ARG A 9 38.36 -7.21 42.63
N LEU A 10 38.31 -7.82 41.47
CA LEU A 10 39.44 -8.57 40.92
C LEU A 10 40.64 -7.66 40.62
N HIS A 11 40.39 -6.44 40.19
CA HIS A 11 41.45 -5.44 40.00
C HIS A 11 42.13 -5.07 41.31
N SER A 12 41.42 -4.94 42.43
CA SER A 12 41.97 -4.65 43.73
C SER A 12 42.83 -5.78 44.29
N LEU A 13 42.61 -7.03 43.80
CA LEU A 13 43.45 -8.19 44.13
C LEU A 13 44.73 -8.29 43.27
N GLY A 14 44.95 -7.31 42.36
CA GLY A 14 46.16 -7.23 41.53
C GLY A 14 46.10 -8.04 40.23
N LEU A 15 44.93 -8.59 39.84
CA LEU A 15 44.82 -9.30 38.58
C LEU A 15 44.95 -8.35 37.39
N ASN A 16 45.59 -8.86 36.32
CA ASN A 16 45.72 -8.09 35.10
C ASN A 16 44.41 -8.09 34.27
N LYS A 17 44.30 -7.15 33.31
CA LYS A 17 43.06 -6.94 32.51
C LYS A 17 42.62 -8.19 31.72
N THR A 18 43.55 -9.06 31.34
CA THR A 18 43.28 -10.28 30.59
C THR A 18 42.68 -11.35 31.50
N GLU A 19 43.22 -11.52 32.69
CA GLU A 19 42.73 -12.45 33.72
C GLU A 19 41.33 -12.05 34.18
N ILE A 20 41.09 -10.74 34.41
CA ILE A 20 39.78 -10.21 34.78
C ILE A 20 38.76 -10.45 33.66
N ALA A 21 39.15 -10.20 32.40
CA ALA A 21 38.26 -10.43 31.24
C ALA A 21 37.85 -11.89 31.11
N SER A 22 38.81 -12.82 31.34
CA SER A 22 38.52 -14.26 31.35
C SER A 22 37.62 -14.66 32.51
N SER A 23 37.89 -14.21 33.71
CA SER A 23 37.09 -14.51 34.91
C SER A 23 35.65 -13.97 34.80
N CYS A 24 35.51 -12.73 34.35
CA CYS A 24 34.19 -12.07 34.20
C CYS A 24 33.49 -12.40 32.90
N ARG A 25 34.05 -13.24 32.02
CA ARG A 25 33.53 -13.60 30.69
C ARG A 25 33.12 -12.36 29.86
N CYS A 26 33.98 -11.36 29.82
CA CYS A 26 33.74 -10.12 29.07
C CYS A 26 34.96 -9.73 28.24
N ALA A 27 34.80 -8.79 27.31
CA ALA A 27 35.89 -8.32 26.47
C ALA A 27 36.92 -7.53 27.29
N ARG A 28 38.21 -7.67 26.98
CA ARG A 28 39.29 -6.93 27.59
C ARG A 28 39.10 -5.40 27.54
N ASN A 29 38.52 -4.91 26.43
CA ASN A 29 38.19 -3.49 26.28
C ASN A 29 37.08 -3.04 27.25
N THR A 30 36.15 -3.91 27.59
CA THR A 30 35.11 -3.62 28.61
C THR A 30 35.76 -3.46 29.99
N VAL A 31 36.69 -4.35 30.35
CA VAL A 31 37.46 -4.24 31.60
C VAL A 31 38.26 -2.92 31.64
N ALA A 32 39.00 -2.61 30.58
CA ALA A 32 39.78 -1.39 30.47
C ALA A 32 38.93 -0.12 30.63
N ALA A 33 37.77 -0.07 29.89
CA ALA A 33 36.85 1.05 29.98
C ALA A 33 36.21 1.19 31.37
N THR A 34 35.85 0.08 32.01
CA THR A 34 35.31 0.08 33.39
C THR A 34 36.32 0.63 34.41
N LEU A 35 37.54 0.14 34.38
CA LEU A 35 38.58 0.59 35.29
C LEU A 35 38.94 2.07 35.10
N GLN A 36 39.05 2.53 33.87
CA GLN A 36 39.31 3.93 33.56
C GLN A 36 38.18 4.84 34.04
N ARG A 37 36.94 4.45 33.83
CA ARG A 37 35.78 5.23 34.29
C ARG A 37 35.65 5.21 35.81
N ALA A 38 35.93 4.07 36.45
CA ALA A 38 35.99 3.99 37.91
C ALA A 38 37.02 4.94 38.49
N ALA A 39 38.23 5.01 37.93
CA ALA A 39 39.26 5.95 38.31
C ALA A 39 38.81 7.42 38.15
N ASN A 40 38.16 7.72 36.99
CA ASN A 40 37.63 9.07 36.71
C ASN A 40 36.49 9.48 37.69
N CYS A 41 35.72 8.51 38.19
CA CYS A 41 34.64 8.74 39.15
C CYS A 41 35.09 8.63 40.60
N GLY A 42 36.37 8.41 40.86
CA GLY A 42 36.93 8.24 42.20
C GLY A 42 36.45 6.98 42.95
N LEU A 43 36.02 5.95 42.17
CA LEU A 43 35.54 4.69 42.73
C LEU A 43 36.69 3.70 42.92
N GLN A 44 36.92 3.29 44.15
CA GLN A 44 37.91 2.28 44.52
C GLN A 44 37.25 1.16 45.32
N TRP A 45 37.86 -0.02 45.31
CA TRP A 45 37.43 -1.13 46.15
C TRP A 45 38.01 -1.00 47.55
N PRO A 46 37.24 -1.26 48.63
CA PRO A 46 35.84 -1.72 48.63
C PRO A 46 34.82 -0.62 48.31
N LEU A 47 33.79 -0.98 47.59
CA LEU A 47 32.67 -0.09 47.29
C LEU A 47 31.79 0.09 48.54
N PRO A 48 31.12 1.25 48.71
CA PRO A 48 30.14 1.45 49.79
C PRO A 48 29.04 0.36 49.78
N GLU A 49 28.69 -0.15 50.98
CA GLU A 49 27.68 -1.24 51.09
C GLU A 49 26.31 -0.84 50.52
N GLU A 50 25.95 0.43 50.58
CA GLU A 50 24.69 0.97 50.08
C GLU A 50 24.64 1.09 48.54
N MET A 51 25.78 0.94 47.84
CA MET A 51 25.83 1.08 46.38
C MET A 51 25.34 -0.17 45.68
N SER A 52 24.15 -0.10 45.09
CA SER A 52 23.60 -1.19 44.26
C SER A 52 24.33 -1.31 42.91
N ASP A 53 24.26 -2.49 42.28
CA ASP A 53 24.86 -2.73 40.95
C ASP A 53 24.28 -1.81 39.88
N LYS A 54 23.01 -1.40 40.03
CA LYS A 54 22.35 -0.44 39.16
C LYS A 54 22.94 0.95 39.29
N GLN A 55 23.14 1.42 40.53
CA GLN A 55 23.78 2.73 40.80
C GLN A 55 25.25 2.74 40.34
N LEU A 56 25.97 1.63 40.53
CA LEU A 56 27.33 1.47 40.03
C LEU A 56 27.36 1.56 38.49
N SER A 57 26.44 0.87 37.81
CA SER A 57 26.33 0.92 36.35
C SER A 57 25.99 2.32 35.83
N GLU A 58 25.05 3.01 36.46
CA GLU A 58 24.68 4.38 36.12
C GLU A 58 25.79 5.38 36.35
N ARG A 59 26.60 5.19 37.40
CA ARG A 59 27.72 6.06 37.73
C ARG A 59 28.93 5.83 36.81
N LEU A 60 29.22 4.58 36.44
CA LEU A 60 30.28 4.23 35.50
C LEU A 60 29.91 4.56 34.03
N PHE A 61 28.66 4.36 33.70
CA PHE A 61 28.15 4.55 32.36
C PHE A 61 26.85 5.38 32.44
N PRO A 62 26.94 6.66 32.76
CA PRO A 62 25.77 7.51 32.76
C PRO A 62 25.14 7.45 31.39
N SER A 63 23.89 7.08 31.32
CA SER A 63 23.09 7.13 30.08
C SER A 63 22.91 8.60 29.70
N SER A 64 23.94 9.17 29.09
CA SER A 64 23.83 10.48 28.45
C SER A 64 23.08 10.28 27.15
N THR A 65 21.76 10.26 27.23
CA THR A 65 20.94 10.71 26.08
C THR A 65 19.54 10.90 26.58
N SER A 66 19.15 12.10 26.88
CA SER A 66 17.83 12.55 26.52
C SER A 66 17.73 12.28 25.03
N LYS A 67 16.93 11.28 24.65
CA LYS A 67 16.67 10.99 23.22
C LYS A 67 16.22 12.31 22.59
N PRO A 68 16.79 12.71 21.44
CA PRO A 68 16.36 13.94 20.79
C PRO A 68 14.84 13.90 20.58
N VAL A 69 14.17 14.92 21.06
CA VAL A 69 12.71 15.05 20.89
C VAL A 69 12.48 15.65 19.51
N TYR A 70 11.97 14.83 18.61
CA TYR A 70 11.59 15.25 17.25
C TYR A 70 10.21 15.89 17.27
N LYS A 71 10.04 16.94 16.48
CA LYS A 71 8.74 17.58 16.30
C LYS A 71 7.82 16.71 15.45
N MET A 72 6.66 16.32 15.98
CA MET A 72 5.66 15.60 15.20
C MET A 72 4.97 16.54 14.21
N PRO A 73 4.92 16.21 12.90
CA PRO A 73 4.19 17.00 11.91
C PRO A 73 2.67 16.96 12.15
N ASP A 74 1.98 18.01 11.74
CA ASP A 74 0.52 17.99 11.65
C ASP A 74 0.07 17.30 10.36
N TYR A 75 -0.14 15.99 10.43
CA TYR A 75 -0.54 15.19 9.28
C TYR A 75 -1.95 15.48 8.77
N ALA A 76 -2.81 16.11 9.56
CA ALA A 76 -4.11 16.55 9.08
C ALA A 76 -3.95 17.72 8.08
N SER A 77 -3.12 18.70 8.41
CA SER A 77 -2.74 19.77 7.49
C SER A 77 -1.99 19.25 6.26
N VAL A 78 -1.00 18.35 6.45
CA VAL A 78 -0.27 17.71 5.34
C VAL A 78 -1.24 17.02 4.38
N HIS A 79 -2.21 16.26 4.89
CA HIS A 79 -3.20 15.56 4.07
C HIS A 79 -4.10 16.53 3.28
N LYS A 80 -4.49 17.63 3.88
CA LYS A 80 -5.31 18.66 3.23
C LYS A 80 -4.54 19.37 2.10
N GLU A 81 -3.27 19.69 2.33
CA GLU A 81 -2.41 20.35 1.33
C GLU A 81 -2.11 19.45 0.14
N LEU A 82 -1.93 18.13 0.35
CA LEU A 82 -1.71 17.16 -0.73
C LEU A 82 -2.88 17.05 -1.73
N GLN A 83 -4.08 17.55 -1.37
CA GLN A 83 -5.22 17.59 -2.30
C GLN A 83 -5.12 18.73 -3.33
N ARG A 84 -4.18 19.65 -3.16
CA ARG A 84 -3.93 20.73 -4.11
C ARG A 84 -3.08 20.26 -5.27
N SER A 85 -3.42 20.69 -6.48
CA SER A 85 -2.65 20.35 -7.68
C SER A 85 -1.19 20.79 -7.57
N GLY A 86 -0.26 19.88 -7.90
CA GLY A 86 1.19 20.15 -7.89
C GLY A 86 1.87 20.04 -6.52
N VAL A 87 1.13 19.86 -5.43
CA VAL A 87 1.71 19.64 -4.09
C VAL A 87 2.13 18.18 -3.94
N THR A 88 3.37 17.96 -3.52
CA THR A 88 3.94 16.63 -3.29
C THR A 88 4.30 16.45 -1.82
N LEU A 89 4.33 15.18 -1.37
CA LEU A 89 4.71 14.85 0.00
C LEU A 89 6.16 15.30 0.32
N ASN A 90 7.05 15.27 -0.68
CA ASN A 90 8.42 15.74 -0.53
C ASN A 90 8.50 17.26 -0.34
N LEU A 91 7.68 18.03 -1.06
CA LEU A 91 7.57 19.48 -0.87
C LEU A 91 7.12 19.80 0.56
N LEU A 92 6.08 19.15 1.05
CA LEU A 92 5.56 19.37 2.40
C LEU A 92 6.55 18.94 3.49
N TRP A 93 7.37 17.91 3.23
CA TRP A 93 8.47 17.56 4.14
C TRP A 93 9.54 18.64 4.19
N LEU A 94 9.91 19.25 3.06
CA LEU A 94 10.87 20.37 3.04
C LEU A 94 10.33 21.58 3.82
N GLU A 95 9.08 21.95 3.59
CA GLU A 95 8.42 23.05 4.31
C GLU A 95 8.36 22.80 5.83
N TYR A 96 8.04 21.57 6.22
CA TYR A 96 8.10 21.14 7.62
C TYR A 96 9.51 21.25 8.21
N CYS A 97 10.54 20.85 7.46
CA CYS A 97 11.93 21.00 7.92
C CYS A 97 12.30 22.46 8.13
N ASP A 98 11.87 23.36 7.25
CA ASP A 98 12.16 24.80 7.37
C ASP A 98 11.41 25.42 8.57
N GLN A 99 10.17 25.01 8.83
CA GLN A 99 9.41 25.42 10.02
C GLN A 99 10.13 24.95 11.31
N CYS A 100 10.58 23.70 11.37
CA CYS A 100 11.32 23.18 12.52
C CYS A 100 12.62 23.95 12.74
N ARG A 101 13.38 24.25 11.69
CA ARG A 101 14.64 25.03 11.77
C ARG A 101 14.38 26.44 12.32
N ALA A 102 13.32 27.09 11.82
CA ALA A 102 12.95 28.42 12.30
C ALA A 102 12.54 28.43 13.79
N ALA A 103 11.94 27.32 14.27
CA ALA A 103 11.53 27.15 15.66
C ALA A 103 12.61 26.55 16.57
N GLY A 104 13.81 26.20 16.03
CA GLY A 104 14.86 25.53 16.81
C GLY A 104 14.51 24.09 17.22
N GLU A 105 13.56 23.45 16.52
CA GLU A 105 13.09 22.10 16.76
C GLU A 105 13.78 21.12 15.82
N ILE A 106 13.79 19.82 16.16
CA ILE A 106 14.46 18.78 15.38
C ILE A 106 13.42 18.11 14.46
N PRO A 107 13.56 18.22 13.12
CA PRO A 107 12.63 17.57 12.19
C PRO A 107 12.94 16.08 12.05
N TYR A 108 11.88 15.28 11.72
CA TYR A 108 12.06 13.92 11.25
C TYR A 108 12.69 13.88 9.86
N GLN A 109 13.49 12.85 9.60
CA GLN A 109 13.99 12.55 8.26
C GLN A 109 12.84 12.16 7.32
N SER A 110 13.02 12.37 6.01
CA SER A 110 12.00 12.11 4.97
C SER A 110 11.37 10.71 5.08
N THR A 111 12.19 9.68 5.29
CA THR A 111 11.71 8.29 5.45
C THR A 111 10.74 8.14 6.63
N GLN A 112 11.07 8.77 7.76
CA GLN A 112 10.25 8.70 8.97
C GLN A 112 8.97 9.53 8.83
N PHE A 113 9.08 10.71 8.20
CA PHE A 113 7.95 11.57 7.87
C PHE A 113 6.94 10.83 6.99
N ASN A 114 7.41 10.19 5.91
CA ASN A 114 6.57 9.41 5.01
C ASN A 114 5.93 8.20 5.71
N LYS A 115 6.69 7.50 6.56
CA LYS A 115 6.16 6.37 7.33
C LYS A 115 5.01 6.80 8.24
N TYR A 116 5.20 7.86 9.02
CA TYR A 116 4.14 8.35 9.91
C TYR A 116 2.94 8.92 9.16
N TYR A 117 3.15 9.48 7.96
CA TYR A 117 2.04 9.85 7.09
C TYR A 117 1.26 8.63 6.60
N ALA A 118 1.92 7.54 6.23
CA ALA A 118 1.25 6.28 5.89
C ALA A 118 0.46 5.70 7.08
N ASP A 119 1.04 5.74 8.29
CA ASP A 119 0.36 5.33 9.53
C ASP A 119 -0.86 6.23 9.85
N TYR A 120 -0.78 7.53 9.53
CA TYR A 120 -1.91 8.46 9.64
C TYR A 120 -3.02 8.10 8.64
N LEU A 121 -2.66 7.81 7.38
CA LEU A 121 -3.61 7.40 6.35
C LEU A 121 -4.37 6.13 6.72
N THR A 122 -3.73 5.14 7.34
CA THR A 122 -4.42 3.93 7.79
C THR A 122 -5.47 4.21 8.88
N LYS A 123 -5.27 5.24 9.68
CA LYS A 123 -6.23 5.66 10.72
C LYS A 123 -7.37 6.50 10.17
N VAL A 124 -7.08 7.41 9.23
CA VAL A 124 -8.06 8.32 8.63
C VAL A 124 -8.84 7.66 7.50
N ASN A 125 -8.17 6.85 6.69
CA ASN A 125 -8.78 5.97 5.69
C ASN A 125 -9.24 4.66 6.34
N ALA A 126 -9.93 4.72 7.45
CA ALA A 126 -10.76 3.60 7.88
C ALA A 126 -11.75 3.36 6.73
N THR A 127 -11.33 2.53 5.78
CA THR A 127 -12.14 2.07 4.65
C THR A 127 -13.33 1.37 5.28
N MET A 128 -14.48 2.01 5.17
CA MET A 128 -15.74 1.33 5.46
C MET A 128 -15.82 0.20 4.44
N HIS A 129 -15.57 -1.03 4.88
CA HIS A 129 -15.83 -2.21 4.08
C HIS A 129 -17.31 -2.17 3.74
N LEU A 130 -17.62 -1.91 2.47
CA LEU A 130 -18.97 -2.09 1.97
C LEU A 130 -19.23 -3.60 2.05
N ASN A 131 -20.14 -4.00 2.91
CA ASN A 131 -20.56 -5.40 3.02
C ASN A 131 -21.41 -5.74 1.80
N HIS A 132 -20.77 -6.30 0.78
CA HIS A 132 -21.46 -6.87 -0.36
C HIS A 132 -22.04 -8.25 0.01
N LYS A 133 -23.20 -8.58 -0.55
CA LYS A 133 -23.79 -9.92 -0.43
C LYS A 133 -23.44 -10.75 -1.66
N PRO A 134 -23.37 -12.09 -1.53
CA PRO A 134 -23.18 -12.98 -2.68
C PRO A 134 -24.24 -12.71 -3.76
N GLY A 135 -23.82 -12.59 -5.04
CA GLY A 135 -24.71 -12.38 -6.17
C GLY A 135 -25.47 -11.04 -6.22
N GLU A 136 -25.16 -10.10 -5.30
CA GLU A 136 -25.86 -8.83 -5.25
C GLU A 136 -25.36 -7.85 -6.29
N VAL A 137 -24.05 -7.68 -6.44
CA VAL A 137 -23.43 -6.66 -7.30
C VAL A 137 -22.37 -7.29 -8.21
N MET A 138 -22.39 -6.89 -9.47
CA MET A 138 -21.30 -7.05 -10.42
C MET A 138 -20.80 -5.66 -10.80
N GLN A 139 -19.53 -5.39 -10.59
CA GLN A 139 -18.87 -4.15 -11.04
C GLN A 139 -18.20 -4.39 -12.38
N VAL A 140 -18.39 -3.49 -13.33
CA VAL A 140 -17.85 -3.61 -14.69
C VAL A 140 -17.11 -2.35 -15.12
N ASP A 141 -16.02 -2.56 -15.88
CA ASP A 141 -15.21 -1.48 -16.43
C ASP A 141 -14.45 -1.94 -17.69
N TRP A 142 -13.94 -0.98 -18.46
CA TRP A 142 -12.90 -1.22 -19.46
C TRP A 142 -11.53 -0.96 -18.80
N ALA A 143 -10.58 -1.85 -19.00
CA ALA A 143 -9.20 -1.58 -18.60
C ALA A 143 -8.64 -0.38 -19.39
N GLY A 144 -7.85 0.46 -18.74
CA GLY A 144 -7.19 1.59 -19.39
C GLY A 144 -6.11 1.15 -20.38
N ASP A 145 -5.45 0.02 -20.10
CA ASP A 145 -4.45 -0.59 -20.97
C ASP A 145 -5.13 -1.46 -22.03
N THR A 146 -4.58 -1.45 -23.24
CA THR A 146 -5.03 -2.31 -24.35
C THR A 146 -4.05 -3.44 -24.60
N ALA A 147 -4.55 -4.60 -25.01
CA ALA A 147 -3.78 -5.65 -25.65
C ALA A 147 -3.68 -5.39 -27.16
N ALA A 148 -2.99 -6.24 -27.90
CA ALA A 148 -2.86 -6.12 -29.35
C ALA A 148 -2.97 -7.48 -30.04
N VAL A 149 -3.56 -7.48 -31.23
CA VAL A 149 -3.62 -8.63 -32.15
C VAL A 149 -2.97 -8.19 -33.47
N ILE A 150 -2.21 -9.06 -34.11
CA ILE A 150 -1.58 -8.81 -35.40
C ILE A 150 -2.49 -9.39 -36.49
N ASP A 151 -2.89 -8.55 -37.41
CA ASP A 151 -3.59 -8.97 -38.62
C ASP A 151 -2.62 -9.83 -39.49
N THR A 152 -3.02 -11.05 -39.79
CA THR A 152 -2.16 -11.99 -40.53
C THR A 152 -1.96 -11.63 -41.99
N ASP A 153 -2.90 -10.87 -42.59
CA ASP A 153 -2.87 -10.52 -44.00
C ASP A 153 -2.07 -9.23 -44.25
N THR A 154 -2.20 -8.26 -43.34
CA THR A 154 -1.60 -6.92 -43.48
C THR A 154 -0.39 -6.72 -42.59
N GLY A 155 -0.22 -7.50 -41.52
CA GLY A 155 0.80 -7.29 -40.47
C GLY A 155 0.49 -6.10 -39.55
N GLU A 156 -0.69 -5.50 -39.65
CA GLU A 156 -1.10 -4.35 -38.86
C GLU A 156 -1.38 -4.77 -37.41
N ILE A 157 -0.97 -3.91 -36.46
CA ILE A 157 -1.25 -4.11 -35.04
C ILE A 157 -2.61 -3.50 -34.71
N ILE A 158 -3.59 -4.36 -34.40
CA ILE A 158 -4.95 -3.96 -34.05
C ILE A 158 -5.07 -3.92 -32.52
N PRO A 159 -5.46 -2.78 -31.93
CA PRO A 159 -5.67 -2.72 -30.47
C PRO A 159 -6.88 -3.52 -30.06
N ALA A 160 -6.76 -4.24 -28.94
CA ALA A 160 -7.84 -4.97 -28.30
C ALA A 160 -8.14 -4.37 -26.93
N TYR A 161 -9.37 -3.96 -26.71
CA TYR A 161 -9.86 -3.35 -25.48
C TYR A 161 -10.31 -4.46 -24.51
N VAL A 162 -9.94 -4.34 -23.27
CA VAL A 162 -10.15 -5.39 -22.27
C VAL A 162 -11.30 -5.01 -21.35
N PHE A 163 -12.37 -5.80 -21.40
CA PHE A 163 -13.51 -5.70 -20.49
C PHE A 163 -13.22 -6.49 -19.20
N VAL A 164 -13.60 -5.93 -18.06
CA VAL A 164 -13.47 -6.54 -16.75
C VAL A 164 -14.80 -6.50 -16.02
N ALA A 165 -15.23 -7.65 -15.53
CA ALA A 165 -16.36 -7.76 -14.61
C ALA A 165 -15.91 -8.44 -13.32
N THR A 166 -16.26 -7.87 -12.17
CA THR A 166 -15.84 -8.36 -10.85
C THR A 166 -17.05 -8.49 -9.93
N LEU A 167 -17.11 -9.58 -9.18
CA LEU A 167 -18.04 -9.76 -8.07
C LEU A 167 -17.39 -9.28 -6.78
N PRO A 168 -17.75 -8.09 -6.22
CA PRO A 168 -17.05 -7.48 -5.09
C PRO A 168 -17.06 -8.34 -3.82
N TYR A 169 -18.05 -9.22 -3.66
CA TYR A 169 -18.14 -10.13 -2.52
C TYR A 169 -17.00 -11.14 -2.47
N SER A 170 -16.67 -11.76 -3.61
CA SER A 170 -15.70 -12.84 -3.71
C SER A 170 -14.37 -12.44 -4.34
N GLY A 171 -14.32 -11.29 -5.03
CA GLY A 171 -13.21 -10.92 -5.91
C GLY A 171 -13.18 -11.74 -7.22
N TYR A 172 -14.15 -12.65 -7.43
CA TYR A 172 -14.21 -13.47 -8.64
C TYR A 172 -14.46 -12.59 -9.85
N SER A 173 -13.65 -12.76 -10.88
CA SER A 173 -13.60 -11.81 -11.99
C SER A 173 -13.63 -12.51 -13.34
N TYR A 174 -14.26 -11.88 -14.31
CA TYR A 174 -14.27 -12.24 -15.71
C TYR A 174 -13.56 -11.16 -16.53
N VAL A 175 -12.78 -11.59 -17.52
CA VAL A 175 -12.00 -10.71 -18.40
C VAL A 175 -12.11 -11.19 -19.83
N GLU A 176 -12.35 -10.26 -20.76
CA GLU A 176 -12.45 -10.57 -22.18
C GLU A 176 -11.98 -9.38 -23.02
N ALA A 177 -11.24 -9.64 -24.09
CA ALA A 177 -10.77 -8.64 -25.03
C ALA A 177 -11.71 -8.52 -26.23
N PHE A 178 -11.87 -7.30 -26.75
CA PHE A 178 -12.71 -6.95 -27.91
C PHE A 178 -11.96 -5.97 -28.81
N PHE A 179 -12.27 -5.97 -30.10
CA PHE A 179 -11.70 -4.98 -31.04
C PHE A 179 -12.29 -3.58 -30.89
N SER A 180 -13.40 -3.42 -30.17
CA SER A 180 -14.00 -2.10 -29.97
C SER A 180 -14.73 -2.02 -28.62
N MET A 181 -14.90 -0.80 -28.11
CA MET A 181 -15.73 -0.50 -26.94
C MET A 181 -17.15 -0.06 -27.34
N ASN A 182 -17.67 -0.55 -28.48
CA ASN A 182 -19.00 -0.20 -28.95
C ASN A 182 -20.10 -0.87 -28.11
N GLN A 183 -21.36 -0.55 -28.41
CA GLN A 183 -22.52 -1.07 -27.69
C GLN A 183 -22.67 -2.60 -27.81
N GLU A 184 -22.35 -3.14 -28.97
CA GLU A 184 -22.41 -4.58 -29.23
C GLU A 184 -21.39 -5.34 -28.37
N SER A 185 -20.13 -4.91 -28.39
CA SER A 185 -19.06 -5.46 -27.51
C SER A 185 -19.44 -5.36 -26.03
N TRP A 186 -19.98 -4.22 -25.61
CA TRP A 186 -20.44 -4.01 -24.25
C TRP A 186 -21.52 -5.00 -23.83
N THR A 187 -22.56 -5.16 -24.66
CA THR A 187 -23.65 -6.09 -24.40
C THR A 187 -23.17 -7.54 -24.39
N THR A 188 -22.34 -7.92 -25.39
CA THR A 188 -21.77 -9.28 -25.51
C THR A 188 -20.92 -9.61 -24.28
N ALA A 189 -20.08 -8.68 -23.83
CA ALA A 189 -19.25 -8.86 -22.65
C ALA A 189 -20.05 -9.17 -21.39
N HIS A 190 -21.20 -8.49 -21.19
CA HIS A 190 -22.10 -8.77 -20.07
C HIS A 190 -22.72 -10.16 -20.17
N VAL A 191 -23.21 -10.54 -21.35
CA VAL A 191 -23.79 -11.87 -21.58
C VAL A 191 -22.77 -12.97 -21.32
N ASN A 192 -21.54 -12.79 -21.79
CA ASN A 192 -20.44 -13.74 -21.55
C ASN A 192 -20.02 -13.79 -20.08
N ALA A 193 -19.97 -12.65 -19.38
CA ALA A 193 -19.74 -12.59 -17.94
C ALA A 193 -20.82 -13.36 -17.15
N TYR A 194 -22.09 -13.23 -17.50
CA TYR A 194 -23.18 -13.99 -16.87
C TYR A 194 -23.05 -15.49 -17.09
N LYS A 195 -22.64 -15.92 -18.29
CA LYS A 195 -22.37 -17.34 -18.58
C LYS A 195 -21.21 -17.85 -17.74
N TYR A 196 -20.14 -17.07 -17.64
CA TYR A 196 -18.96 -17.41 -16.87
C TYR A 196 -19.25 -17.53 -15.36
N PHE A 197 -20.00 -16.57 -14.80
CA PHE A 197 -20.40 -16.60 -13.39
C PHE A 197 -21.51 -17.62 -13.08
N GLY A 198 -22.14 -18.19 -14.10
CA GLY A 198 -23.24 -19.14 -13.95
C GLY A 198 -24.54 -18.50 -13.46
N GLY A 199 -24.70 -17.18 -13.61
CA GLY A 199 -25.88 -16.44 -13.18
C GLY A 199 -25.79 -14.94 -13.37
N VAL A 200 -26.88 -14.25 -13.03
CA VAL A 200 -27.01 -12.79 -13.14
C VAL A 200 -27.06 -12.19 -11.75
N THR A 201 -26.31 -11.11 -11.54
CA THR A 201 -26.35 -10.35 -10.28
C THR A 201 -27.58 -9.44 -10.25
N ARG A 202 -28.04 -9.12 -9.05
CA ARG A 202 -29.17 -8.21 -8.85
C ARG A 202 -28.88 -6.79 -9.37
N ILE A 203 -27.63 -6.35 -9.29
CA ILE A 203 -27.18 -5.00 -9.63
C ILE A 203 -25.93 -5.09 -10.51
N ILE A 204 -25.89 -4.30 -11.57
CA ILE A 204 -24.68 -3.98 -12.34
C ILE A 204 -24.25 -2.57 -11.97
N GLN A 205 -23.03 -2.42 -11.53
CA GLN A 205 -22.42 -1.12 -11.28
C GLN A 205 -21.36 -0.83 -12.35
N CYS A 206 -21.61 0.20 -13.17
CA CYS A 206 -20.73 0.61 -14.27
C CYS A 206 -20.27 2.05 -14.09
N ASP A 207 -19.25 2.46 -14.86
CA ASP A 207 -18.89 3.87 -14.97
C ASP A 207 -19.85 4.63 -15.88
N ASN A 208 -19.71 5.95 -15.89
CA ASN A 208 -20.50 6.87 -16.73
C ASN A 208 -20.02 6.85 -18.20
N LEU A 209 -19.73 5.67 -18.74
CA LEU A 209 -19.36 5.49 -20.13
C LEU A 209 -20.54 5.75 -21.06
N LYS A 210 -20.30 6.36 -22.20
CA LYS A 210 -21.36 6.65 -23.21
C LYS A 210 -22.12 5.41 -23.69
N THR A 211 -21.49 4.25 -23.64
CA THR A 211 -22.10 2.95 -23.94
C THR A 211 -23.11 2.52 -22.88
N GLY A 212 -22.94 2.94 -21.63
CA GLY A 212 -23.86 2.65 -20.53
C GLY A 212 -24.80 3.81 -20.22
N VAL A 213 -24.30 5.06 -20.28
CA VAL A 213 -25.02 6.26 -19.84
C VAL A 213 -24.98 7.34 -20.93
N GLN A 214 -26.14 7.77 -21.42
CA GLN A 214 -26.24 8.84 -22.43
C GLN A 214 -26.11 10.23 -21.83
N LYS A 215 -26.66 10.43 -20.63
CA LYS A 215 -26.65 11.73 -19.94
C LYS A 215 -26.52 11.53 -18.44
N HIS A 216 -25.62 12.27 -17.82
CA HIS A 216 -25.45 12.30 -16.38
C HIS A 216 -25.65 13.71 -15.88
N GLY A 217 -26.77 14.00 -15.21
CA GLY A 217 -27.06 15.24 -14.52
C GLY A 217 -27.05 15.06 -13.00
N LYS A 218 -27.14 16.17 -12.23
CA LYS A 218 -27.21 16.10 -10.76
C LYS A 218 -28.40 15.27 -10.25
N ASP A 219 -29.50 15.28 -11.02
CA ASP A 219 -30.78 14.70 -10.61
C ASP A 219 -31.35 13.73 -11.67
N GLU A 220 -30.66 13.46 -12.78
CA GLU A 220 -31.17 12.63 -13.85
C GLU A 220 -30.05 11.82 -14.53
N VAL A 221 -30.16 10.49 -14.50
CA VAL A 221 -29.30 9.55 -15.20
C VAL A 221 -30.10 8.90 -16.31
N VAL A 222 -29.72 9.15 -17.57
CA VAL A 222 -30.34 8.53 -18.72
C VAL A 222 -29.45 7.39 -19.22
N LEU A 223 -29.90 6.15 -19.05
CA LEU A 223 -29.19 4.97 -19.54
C LEU A 223 -29.33 4.88 -21.08
N ASN A 224 -28.34 4.22 -21.69
CA ASN A 224 -28.45 3.83 -23.09
C ASN A 224 -29.62 2.82 -23.24
N LYS A 225 -30.46 3.02 -24.24
CA LYS A 225 -31.69 2.20 -24.45
C LYS A 225 -31.37 0.70 -24.53
N SER A 226 -30.37 0.33 -25.32
CA SER A 226 -29.99 -1.09 -25.48
C SER A 226 -29.44 -1.68 -24.17
N TYR A 227 -28.79 -0.86 -23.32
CA TYR A 227 -28.32 -1.31 -22.02
C TYR A 227 -29.46 -1.47 -21.01
N GLN A 228 -30.46 -0.61 -21.10
CA GLN A 228 -31.68 -0.75 -20.32
C GLN A 228 -32.46 -2.02 -20.73
N GLU A 229 -32.60 -2.28 -22.03
CA GLU A 229 -33.24 -3.49 -22.57
C GLU A 229 -32.51 -4.77 -22.10
N LEU A 230 -31.16 -4.75 -22.05
CA LEU A 230 -30.37 -5.84 -21.47
C LEU A 230 -30.70 -6.04 -19.98
N ALA A 231 -30.79 -4.98 -19.22
CA ALA A 231 -31.11 -5.06 -17.80
C ALA A 231 -32.51 -5.61 -17.53
N GLU A 232 -33.49 -5.18 -18.33
CA GLU A 232 -34.85 -5.67 -18.27
C GLU A 232 -34.95 -7.17 -18.66
N HIS A 233 -34.22 -7.57 -19.73
CA HIS A 233 -34.18 -8.97 -20.17
C HIS A 233 -33.62 -9.91 -19.12
N TYR A 234 -32.55 -9.50 -18.42
CA TYR A 234 -31.88 -10.32 -17.39
C TYR A 234 -32.41 -10.09 -15.97
N GLY A 235 -33.35 -9.18 -15.77
CA GLY A 235 -33.94 -8.87 -14.47
C GLY A 235 -32.93 -8.25 -13.49
N THR A 236 -31.98 -7.48 -13.99
CA THR A 236 -30.93 -6.78 -13.19
C THR A 236 -31.16 -5.27 -13.20
N ALA A 237 -30.63 -4.56 -12.20
CA ALA A 237 -30.69 -3.10 -12.13
C ALA A 237 -29.31 -2.50 -12.46
N ILE A 238 -29.28 -1.48 -13.32
CA ILE A 238 -28.04 -0.74 -13.61
C ILE A 238 -27.94 0.44 -12.67
N LEU A 239 -26.84 0.51 -11.91
CA LEU A 239 -26.50 1.64 -11.06
C LEU A 239 -25.16 2.25 -11.51
N PRO A 240 -25.19 3.35 -12.26
CA PRO A 240 -23.97 4.07 -12.59
C PRO A 240 -23.27 4.58 -11.33
N ALA A 241 -21.94 4.50 -11.30
CA ALA A 241 -21.15 5.02 -10.19
C ALA A 241 -21.37 6.52 -10.03
N ARG A 242 -21.42 6.98 -8.78
CA ARG A 242 -21.60 8.40 -8.49
C ARG A 242 -20.39 9.21 -8.95
N VAL A 243 -20.65 10.38 -9.53
CA VAL A 243 -19.58 11.28 -9.99
C VAL A 243 -18.66 11.66 -8.83
N ARG A 244 -17.37 11.57 -9.03
CA ARG A 244 -16.32 11.91 -8.03
C ARG A 244 -16.36 11.08 -6.74
N THR A 245 -16.85 9.84 -6.80
CA THR A 245 -16.85 8.93 -5.65
C THR A 245 -16.06 7.64 -5.99
N PRO A 246 -14.71 7.67 -6.02
CA PRO A 246 -13.88 6.52 -6.39
C PRO A 246 -14.17 5.27 -5.55
N LYS A 247 -14.60 5.47 -4.29
CA LYS A 247 -14.92 4.35 -3.37
C LYS A 247 -16.03 3.44 -3.86
N ASP A 248 -16.91 3.92 -4.74
CA ASP A 248 -18.02 3.13 -5.25
C ASP A 248 -17.56 2.00 -6.20
N LYS A 249 -16.36 2.13 -6.80
CA LYS A 249 -15.79 1.18 -7.78
C LYS A 249 -14.47 0.53 -7.33
N ALA A 250 -14.12 0.68 -6.06
CA ALA A 250 -12.82 0.24 -5.55
C ALA A 250 -12.48 -1.23 -5.86
N ALA A 251 -13.48 -2.12 -5.93
CA ALA A 251 -13.26 -3.53 -6.24
C ALA A 251 -12.85 -3.73 -7.70
N VAL A 252 -13.59 -3.17 -8.68
CA VAL A 252 -13.26 -3.32 -10.10
C VAL A 252 -11.98 -2.55 -10.45
N GLU A 253 -11.74 -1.35 -9.89
CA GLU A 253 -10.50 -0.60 -10.11
C GLU A 253 -9.28 -1.38 -9.59
N GLY A 254 -9.39 -2.00 -8.41
CA GLY A 254 -8.37 -2.90 -7.88
C GLY A 254 -8.12 -4.10 -8.79
N THR A 255 -9.19 -4.73 -9.29
CA THR A 255 -9.11 -5.87 -10.23
C THR A 255 -8.50 -5.45 -11.57
N VAL A 256 -8.89 -4.29 -12.12
CA VAL A 256 -8.27 -3.75 -13.36
C VAL A 256 -6.77 -3.57 -13.17
N GLY A 257 -6.32 -3.02 -12.02
CA GLY A 257 -4.89 -2.90 -11.73
C GLY A 257 -4.16 -4.25 -11.67
N ILE A 258 -4.78 -5.27 -11.10
CA ILE A 258 -4.24 -6.64 -11.07
C ILE A 258 -4.17 -7.21 -12.49
N ILE A 259 -5.23 -7.09 -13.28
CA ILE A 259 -5.31 -7.57 -14.67
C ILE A 259 -4.25 -6.90 -15.53
N SER A 260 -4.12 -5.57 -15.47
CA SER A 260 -3.06 -4.85 -16.20
C SER A 260 -1.66 -5.36 -15.84
N THR A 261 -1.39 -5.60 -14.55
CA THR A 261 -0.06 -6.02 -14.09
C THR A 261 0.22 -7.50 -14.33
N PHE A 262 -0.69 -8.40 -13.95
CA PHE A 262 -0.44 -9.84 -13.92
C PHE A 262 -0.87 -10.58 -15.18
N ILE A 263 -1.77 -10.01 -15.97
CA ILE A 263 -2.23 -10.59 -17.23
C ILE A 263 -1.61 -9.85 -18.41
N LEU A 264 -2.00 -8.59 -18.65
CA LEU A 264 -1.57 -7.85 -19.84
C LEU A 264 -0.07 -7.63 -19.89
N ALA A 265 0.55 -7.18 -18.77
CA ALA A 265 2.00 -7.02 -18.72
C ALA A 265 2.76 -8.35 -18.84
N ALA A 266 2.21 -9.46 -18.34
CA ALA A 266 2.81 -10.78 -18.51
C ALA A 266 2.73 -11.30 -19.95
N LEU A 267 1.71 -10.91 -20.71
CA LEU A 267 1.51 -11.26 -22.11
C LEU A 267 2.20 -10.30 -23.10
N ARG A 268 2.82 -9.20 -22.64
CA ARG A 268 3.39 -8.11 -23.47
C ARG A 268 4.37 -8.53 -24.57
N ASN A 269 5.07 -9.65 -24.36
CA ASN A 269 6.06 -10.16 -25.32
C ASN A 269 5.48 -11.28 -26.21
N ARG A 270 4.23 -11.67 -26.02
CA ARG A 270 3.54 -12.67 -26.82
C ARG A 270 2.81 -11.98 -27.95
N GLN A 271 2.90 -12.53 -29.15
CA GLN A 271 2.17 -12.06 -30.31
C GLN A 271 0.95 -12.93 -30.50
N PHE A 272 -0.19 -12.31 -30.75
CA PHE A 272 -1.47 -12.97 -30.98
C PHE A 272 -1.95 -12.67 -32.40
N LEU A 273 -2.36 -13.72 -33.11
CA LEU A 273 -2.82 -13.63 -34.48
C LEU A 273 -4.35 -13.61 -34.60
N SER A 274 -5.04 -13.82 -33.49
CA SER A 274 -6.50 -13.72 -33.41
C SER A 274 -6.96 -13.23 -32.02
N LEU A 275 -8.18 -12.68 -32.00
CA LEU A 275 -8.82 -12.28 -30.75
C LEU A 275 -9.11 -13.49 -29.86
N LEU A 276 -9.43 -14.64 -30.46
CA LEU A 276 -9.65 -15.88 -29.73
C LEU A 276 -8.40 -16.34 -29.00
N GLU A 277 -7.26 -16.38 -29.69
CA GLU A 277 -5.97 -16.73 -29.09
C GLU A 277 -5.58 -15.80 -27.93
N LEU A 278 -5.84 -14.51 -28.07
CA LEU A 278 -5.63 -13.53 -27.00
C LEU A 278 -6.54 -13.82 -25.80
N ASN A 279 -7.83 -14.07 -26.04
CA ASN A 279 -8.79 -14.35 -24.98
C ASN A 279 -8.47 -15.66 -24.24
N GLU A 280 -8.12 -16.72 -24.96
CA GLU A 280 -7.65 -17.97 -24.35
C GLU A 280 -6.44 -17.74 -23.44
N ALA A 281 -5.46 -16.97 -23.90
CA ALA A 281 -4.28 -16.65 -23.11
C ALA A 281 -4.60 -15.76 -21.88
N ILE A 282 -5.63 -14.91 -21.94
CA ILE A 282 -6.14 -14.14 -20.80
C ILE A 282 -6.82 -15.09 -19.80
N TRP A 283 -7.65 -16.00 -20.27
CA TRP A 283 -8.40 -16.92 -19.41
C TRP A 283 -7.49 -17.94 -18.73
N ASP A 284 -6.48 -18.46 -19.42
CA ASP A 284 -5.44 -19.33 -18.84
C ASP A 284 -4.68 -18.66 -17.67
N ARG A 285 -4.69 -17.34 -17.62
CA ARG A 285 -4.04 -16.55 -16.56
C ARG A 285 -5.00 -16.12 -15.45
N LEU A 286 -6.29 -16.25 -15.70
CA LEU A 286 -7.33 -15.91 -14.75
C LEU A 286 -7.59 -17.04 -13.74
N GLU A 287 -7.29 -18.29 -14.13
CA GLU A 287 -7.32 -19.48 -13.28
C GLU A 287 -6.10 -19.52 -12.33
#